data_9f068d8ddd8955236bc762d0e4ba9446
#
_entry.id   9f068d8ddd8955236bc762d0e4ba9446
#
_cell.length_a   1.000
_cell.length_b   1.000
_cell.length_c   1.000
_cell.angle_alpha   90.00
_cell.angle_beta   90.00
_cell.angle_gamma   90.00
#
_symmetry.space_group_name_H-M   'P 1'
#
loop_
_entity.id
_entity.type
_entity.pdbx_description
1 polymer ?
#
loop_
_entity_poly.entity_id
_entity_poly.type
_entity_poly.pdbx_seq_one_letter_code
_entity_poly.pdbx_strand_id
1 'polypeptide(L)'
;NDDLPELGAENTFEQCVSEMALAGFKGSEIGNKYPQDTEVLKHKLDVRGLRICNAWFSTLFTSQPYEVTEEAFLRHRDRLYALGARVIGASEQGNSIQGKPLNIFGDQKPVYTEEEWKKVTEGFNRLGKLAAEKGMKLTCHHHMGTGVQTEAEIDRFMAETDPEVV
;
A
#
# COMPACT_ATOMS: atom_id res chain seq x y z
N ASN A 1 -15.20 -0.92 -7.98
CA ASN A 1 -14.02 -0.08 -7.81
C ASN A 1 -14.00 0.49 -6.39
N ASP A 2 -12.86 0.43 -5.69
CA ASP A 2 -12.76 0.85 -4.29
C ASP A 2 -12.83 2.38 -4.15
N ASP A 3 -12.32 3.14 -5.11
CA ASP A 3 -12.35 4.60 -5.13
C ASP A 3 -13.66 5.18 -5.71
N LEU A 4 -14.33 4.39 -6.54
CA LEU A 4 -15.60 4.75 -7.19
C LEU A 4 -16.60 3.62 -6.95
N PRO A 5 -17.16 3.51 -5.73
CA PRO A 5 -17.96 2.36 -5.32
C PRO A 5 -19.24 2.18 -6.14
N GLU A 6 -19.73 3.23 -6.78
CA GLU A 6 -20.85 3.18 -7.72
C GLU A 6 -20.55 2.41 -9.02
N LEU A 7 -19.27 2.23 -9.35
CA LEU A 7 -18.84 1.45 -10.51
C LEU A 7 -18.60 0.01 -10.11
N GLY A 8 -19.54 -0.87 -10.46
CA GLY A 8 -19.48 -2.30 -10.15
C GLY A 8 -19.82 -2.63 -8.70
N ALA A 9 -20.69 -1.83 -8.05
CA ALA A 9 -21.17 -2.09 -6.70
C ALA A 9 -21.84 -3.47 -6.57
N GLU A 10 -22.51 -3.91 -7.62
CA GLU A 10 -23.21 -5.19 -7.74
C GLU A 10 -22.26 -6.40 -7.86
N ASN A 11 -21.02 -6.19 -8.32
CA ASN A 11 -20.05 -7.27 -8.49
C ASN A 11 -19.60 -7.79 -7.11
N THR A 12 -19.76 -9.06 -6.87
CA THR A 12 -19.33 -9.70 -5.62
C THR A 12 -17.83 -9.98 -5.64
N PHE A 13 -17.24 -10.19 -4.46
CA PHE A 13 -15.86 -10.67 -4.35
C PHE A 13 -15.67 -11.98 -5.13
N GLU A 14 -16.58 -12.95 -4.95
CA GLU A 14 -16.50 -14.25 -5.60
C GLU A 14 -16.53 -14.17 -7.13
N GLN A 15 -17.35 -13.28 -7.66
CA GLN A 15 -17.39 -13.01 -9.10
C GLN A 15 -16.05 -12.46 -9.57
N CYS A 16 -15.57 -11.39 -8.94
CA CYS A 16 -14.33 -10.73 -9.35
C CYS A 16 -13.14 -11.70 -9.36
N VAL A 17 -12.94 -12.47 -8.28
CA VAL A 17 -11.80 -13.41 -8.23
C VAL A 17 -11.97 -14.61 -9.15
N SER A 18 -13.22 -15.02 -9.46
CA SER A 18 -13.47 -16.07 -10.46
C SER A 18 -13.12 -15.58 -11.87
N GLU A 19 -13.52 -14.36 -12.22
CA GLU A 19 -13.18 -13.73 -13.50
C GLU A 19 -11.68 -13.49 -13.65
N MET A 20 -10.98 -13.05 -12.57
CA MET A 20 -9.52 -12.95 -12.56
C MET A 20 -8.85 -14.31 -12.86
N ALA A 21 -9.33 -15.38 -12.23
CA ALA A 21 -8.79 -16.72 -12.46
C ALA A 21 -9.04 -17.20 -13.91
N LEU A 22 -10.25 -16.97 -14.44
CA LEU A 22 -10.59 -17.28 -15.84
C LEU A 22 -9.76 -16.49 -16.85
N ALA A 23 -9.45 -15.23 -16.52
CA ALA A 23 -8.55 -14.38 -17.32
C ALA A 23 -7.07 -14.81 -17.24
N GLY A 24 -6.73 -15.81 -16.41
CA GLY A 24 -5.38 -16.36 -16.30
C GLY A 24 -4.49 -15.71 -15.24
N PHE A 25 -4.99 -14.75 -14.47
CA PHE A 25 -4.25 -14.15 -13.36
C PHE A 25 -3.92 -15.20 -12.29
N LYS A 26 -2.78 -15.02 -11.61
CA LYS A 26 -2.30 -15.88 -10.52
C LYS A 26 -2.29 -15.19 -9.17
N GLY A 27 -2.50 -13.89 -9.16
CA GLY A 27 -2.53 -13.09 -7.95
C GLY A 27 -3.40 -11.86 -8.07
N SER A 28 -3.78 -11.32 -6.93
CA SER A 28 -4.58 -10.10 -6.79
C SER A 28 -4.10 -9.29 -5.60
N GLU A 29 -4.30 -8.00 -5.62
CA GLU A 29 -4.27 -7.18 -4.41
C GLU A 29 -5.55 -7.39 -3.59
N ILE A 30 -5.47 -7.08 -2.28
CA ILE A 30 -6.67 -7.05 -1.44
C ILE A 30 -7.46 -5.78 -1.75
N GLY A 31 -8.72 -5.94 -2.09
CA GLY A 31 -9.68 -4.85 -2.22
C GLY A 31 -10.70 -4.82 -1.08
N ASN A 32 -11.53 -3.78 -1.03
CA ASN A 32 -12.48 -3.54 0.06
C ASN A 32 -13.56 -4.64 0.22
N LYS A 33 -13.85 -5.39 -0.85
CA LYS A 33 -14.84 -6.49 -0.84
C LYS A 33 -14.26 -7.82 -0.33
N TYR A 34 -12.96 -7.88 -0.04
CA TYR A 34 -12.30 -9.12 0.34
C TYR A 34 -12.63 -9.51 1.79
N PRO A 35 -12.83 -10.82 2.07
CA PRO A 35 -13.03 -11.28 3.44
C PRO A 35 -11.94 -10.81 4.39
N GLN A 36 -12.34 -10.37 5.58
CA GLN A 36 -11.38 -9.94 6.60
C GLN A 36 -10.68 -11.12 7.28
N ASP A 37 -11.39 -12.24 7.43
CA ASP A 37 -10.81 -13.48 7.95
C ASP A 37 -9.79 -14.05 6.96
N THR A 38 -8.56 -14.24 7.43
CA THR A 38 -7.41 -14.67 6.63
C THR A 38 -7.57 -16.09 6.08
N GLU A 39 -8.11 -17.02 6.88
CA GLU A 39 -8.28 -18.42 6.47
C GLU A 39 -9.42 -18.55 5.46
N VAL A 40 -10.51 -17.81 5.68
CA VAL A 40 -11.63 -17.75 4.72
C VAL A 40 -11.15 -17.16 3.38
N LEU A 41 -10.41 -16.05 3.42
CA LEU A 41 -9.88 -15.44 2.22
C LEU A 41 -8.94 -16.38 1.49
N LYS A 42 -7.99 -16.98 2.21
CA LYS A 42 -7.02 -17.91 1.65
C LYS A 42 -7.72 -19.08 0.97
N HIS A 43 -8.67 -19.73 1.64
CA HIS A 43 -9.43 -20.85 1.06
C HIS A 43 -10.17 -20.46 -0.23
N LYS A 44 -10.85 -19.29 -0.23
CA LYS A 44 -11.59 -18.80 -1.41
C LYS A 44 -10.69 -18.51 -2.61
N LEU A 45 -9.44 -18.10 -2.37
CA LEU A 45 -8.45 -17.88 -3.42
C LEU A 45 -7.81 -19.20 -3.89
N ASP A 46 -7.45 -20.08 -2.96
CA ASP A 46 -6.80 -21.36 -3.25
C ASP A 46 -7.64 -22.22 -4.21
N VAL A 47 -8.97 -22.30 -4.01
CA VAL A 47 -9.87 -23.07 -4.91
C VAL A 47 -9.93 -22.53 -6.34
N ARG A 48 -9.39 -21.30 -6.56
CA ARG A 48 -9.32 -20.65 -7.87
C ARG A 48 -7.89 -20.59 -8.44
N GLY A 49 -6.92 -21.13 -7.70
CA GLY A 49 -5.50 -21.05 -8.05
C GLY A 49 -4.95 -19.63 -7.98
N LEU A 50 -5.55 -18.76 -7.17
CA LEU A 50 -5.12 -17.39 -6.92
C LEU A 50 -4.42 -17.26 -5.56
N ARG A 51 -3.63 -16.19 -5.40
CA ARG A 51 -3.02 -15.80 -4.14
C ARG A 51 -3.06 -14.27 -3.98
N ILE A 52 -2.86 -13.78 -2.77
CA ILE A 52 -2.59 -12.35 -2.57
C ILE A 52 -1.13 -12.08 -2.94
N CYS A 53 -0.91 -11.04 -3.72
CA CYS A 53 0.42 -10.57 -4.10
C CYS A 53 0.82 -9.28 -3.37
N ASN A 54 -0.15 -8.44 -3.01
CA ASN A 54 0.05 -7.17 -2.33
C ASN A 54 -1.25 -6.72 -1.64
N ALA A 55 -1.15 -5.70 -0.80
CA ALA A 55 -2.26 -4.85 -0.39
C ALA A 55 -1.74 -3.47 -0.03
N TRP A 56 -2.55 -2.45 -0.29
CA TRP A 56 -2.25 -1.07 0.05
C TRP A 56 -1.98 -0.87 1.54
N PHE A 57 -0.92 -0.13 1.86
CA PHE A 57 -0.63 0.33 3.21
C PHE A 57 -0.39 1.84 3.24
N SER A 58 -1.14 2.55 4.07
CA SER A 58 -0.92 3.99 4.31
C SER A 58 0.06 4.19 5.46
N THR A 59 1.18 4.84 5.20
CA THR A 59 2.04 5.37 6.25
C THR A 59 1.58 6.76 6.64
N LEU A 60 1.86 7.19 7.88
CA LEU A 60 1.36 8.44 8.45
C LEU A 60 2.48 9.24 9.15
N PHE A 61 3.71 9.15 8.65
CA PHE A 61 4.90 9.72 9.29
C PHE A 61 4.86 11.25 9.42
N THR A 62 4.16 11.94 8.51
CA THR A 62 4.03 13.40 8.54
C THR A 62 2.98 13.91 9.53
N SER A 63 2.07 13.04 9.99
CA SER A 63 0.94 13.44 10.84
C SER A 63 0.87 12.71 12.19
N GLN A 64 1.61 11.61 12.36
CA GLN A 64 1.56 10.77 13.57
C GLN A 64 2.96 10.32 13.99
N PRO A 65 3.15 9.92 15.26
CA PRO A 65 4.37 9.27 15.71
C PRO A 65 4.65 7.99 14.91
N TYR A 66 5.93 7.70 14.69
CA TYR A 66 6.37 6.52 13.93
C TYR A 66 5.77 5.21 14.47
N GLU A 67 5.69 5.07 15.77
CA GLU A 67 5.24 3.85 16.48
C GLU A 67 3.81 3.47 16.09
N VAL A 68 2.95 4.44 15.81
CA VAL A 68 1.56 4.21 15.36
C VAL A 68 1.55 3.53 13.99
N THR A 69 2.37 4.01 13.08
CA THR A 69 2.52 3.42 11.74
C THR A 69 3.19 2.05 11.82
N GLU A 70 4.22 1.89 12.66
CA GLU A 70 4.93 0.62 12.84
C GLU A 70 4.01 -0.48 13.36
N GLU A 71 3.21 -0.21 14.40
CA GLU A 71 2.27 -1.20 14.95
C GLU A 71 1.24 -1.64 13.90
N ALA A 72 0.68 -0.71 13.15
CA ALA A 72 -0.24 -1.02 12.07
C ALA A 72 0.44 -1.83 10.94
N PHE A 73 1.69 -1.47 10.60
CA PHE A 73 2.49 -2.15 9.59
C PHE A 73 2.79 -3.61 9.97
N LEU A 74 3.16 -3.88 11.20
CA LEU A 74 3.46 -5.23 11.66
C LEU A 74 2.24 -6.15 11.52
N ARG A 75 1.04 -5.68 11.89
CA ARG A 75 -0.22 -6.43 11.69
C ARG A 75 -0.50 -6.67 10.20
N HIS A 76 -0.33 -5.65 9.38
CA HIS A 76 -0.53 -5.72 7.93
C HIS A 76 0.47 -6.69 7.26
N ARG A 77 1.76 -6.57 7.58
CA ARG A 77 2.84 -7.44 7.12
C ARG A 77 2.54 -8.91 7.44
N ASP A 78 2.20 -9.20 8.68
CA ASP A 78 1.99 -10.58 9.14
C ASP A 78 0.76 -11.22 8.47
N ARG A 79 -0.31 -10.44 8.26
CA ARG A 79 -1.48 -10.88 7.49
C ARG A 79 -1.10 -11.17 6.02
N LEU A 80 -0.40 -10.26 5.36
CA LEU A 80 0.04 -10.44 3.97
C LEU A 80 0.96 -11.65 3.82
N TYR A 81 1.89 -11.83 4.76
CA TYR A 81 2.77 -12.98 4.78
C TYR A 81 1.98 -14.30 4.87
N ALA A 82 0.98 -14.40 5.75
CA ALA A 82 0.10 -15.56 5.89
C ALA A 82 -0.70 -15.85 4.62
N LEU A 83 -1.07 -14.83 3.86
CA LEU A 83 -1.76 -14.93 2.57
C LEU A 83 -0.83 -15.22 1.37
N GLY A 84 0.48 -15.35 1.61
CA GLY A 84 1.47 -15.71 0.59
C GLY A 84 2.12 -14.54 -0.12
N ALA A 85 1.76 -13.29 0.19
CA ALA A 85 2.41 -12.11 -0.38
C ALA A 85 3.86 -12.00 0.07
N ARG A 86 4.69 -11.38 -0.76
CA ARG A 86 6.11 -11.12 -0.49
C ARG A 86 6.49 -9.66 -0.79
N VAL A 87 5.51 -8.85 -1.16
CA VAL A 87 5.65 -7.41 -1.42
C VAL A 87 4.58 -6.67 -0.64
N ILE A 88 4.92 -5.50 -0.13
CA ILE A 88 4.02 -4.55 0.52
C ILE A 88 4.16 -3.21 -0.19
N GLY A 89 3.12 -2.76 -0.86
CA GLY A 89 3.06 -1.42 -1.45
C GLY A 89 2.55 -0.42 -0.43
N ALA A 90 3.36 0.59 -0.11
CA ALA A 90 3.00 1.62 0.85
C ALA A 90 3.10 3.02 0.25
N SER A 91 2.28 3.95 0.74
CA SER A 91 2.33 5.36 0.37
C SER A 91 2.18 6.23 1.60
N GLU A 92 2.94 7.34 1.65
CA GLU A 92 2.79 8.31 2.73
C GLU A 92 1.52 9.13 2.56
N GLN A 93 0.61 9.02 3.51
CA GLN A 93 -0.73 9.61 3.46
C GLN A 93 -1.01 10.62 4.58
N GLY A 94 -0.03 10.90 5.45
CA GLY A 94 -0.23 11.69 6.67
C GLY A 94 -0.82 13.08 6.43
N ASN A 95 -0.44 13.77 5.38
CA ASN A 95 -0.97 15.07 4.98
C ASN A 95 -1.57 15.07 3.55
N SER A 96 -1.92 13.90 3.04
CA SER A 96 -2.49 13.72 1.70
C SER A 96 -3.77 14.55 1.51
N ILE A 97 -3.92 15.08 0.30
CA ILE A 97 -5.16 15.70 -0.18
C ILE A 97 -5.97 14.78 -1.11
N GLN A 98 -5.55 13.52 -1.26
CA GLN A 98 -6.27 12.53 -2.05
C GLN A 98 -7.73 12.42 -1.59
N GLY A 99 -8.66 12.39 -2.53
CA GLY A 99 -10.10 12.34 -2.26
C GLY A 99 -10.72 13.65 -1.76
N LYS A 100 -9.93 14.71 -1.57
CA LYS A 100 -10.45 16.05 -1.27
C LYS A 100 -10.77 16.82 -2.55
N PRO A 101 -11.73 17.74 -2.56
CA PRO A 101 -12.04 18.57 -3.72
C PRO A 101 -10.98 19.69 -3.92
N LEU A 102 -9.74 19.33 -4.02
CA LEU A 102 -8.56 20.21 -4.17
C LEU A 102 -7.80 19.88 -5.44
N ASN A 103 -7.11 20.87 -5.99
CA ASN A 103 -6.29 20.67 -7.17
C ASN A 103 -4.97 19.95 -6.81
N ILE A 104 -4.89 18.67 -7.14
CA ILE A 104 -3.71 17.84 -6.89
C ILE A 104 -2.49 18.20 -7.75
N PHE A 105 -2.66 18.99 -8.82
CA PHE A 105 -1.60 19.47 -9.70
C PHE A 105 -1.20 20.93 -9.45
N GLY A 106 -1.84 21.58 -8.46
CA GLY A 106 -1.60 22.96 -8.11
C GLY A 106 -0.76 23.15 -6.85
N ASP A 107 -0.81 24.36 -6.34
CA ASP A 107 -0.12 24.81 -5.13
C ASP A 107 -0.70 24.24 -3.82
N GLN A 108 -1.83 23.55 -3.91
CA GLN A 108 -2.48 22.89 -2.77
C GLN A 108 -1.93 21.48 -2.47
N LYS A 109 -1.12 20.93 -3.38
CA LYS A 109 -0.41 19.66 -3.18
C LYS A 109 0.54 19.78 -1.99
N PRO A 110 0.62 18.77 -1.12
CA PRO A 110 1.62 18.73 -0.05
C PRO A 110 3.06 18.86 -0.61
N VAL A 111 3.86 19.71 0.02
CA VAL A 111 5.29 19.82 -0.22
C VAL A 111 5.99 19.59 1.12
N TYR A 112 6.82 18.56 1.20
CA TYR A 112 7.49 18.21 2.45
C TYR A 112 8.61 19.20 2.79
N THR A 113 8.64 19.61 4.05
CA THR A 113 9.81 20.24 4.67
C THR A 113 10.96 19.24 4.78
N GLU A 114 12.18 19.71 5.03
CA GLU A 114 13.34 18.84 5.25
C GLU A 114 13.13 17.88 6.44
N GLU A 115 12.43 18.32 7.48
CA GLU A 115 12.09 17.47 8.62
C GLU A 115 11.10 16.36 8.24
N GLU A 116 10.08 16.68 7.43
CA GLU A 116 9.12 15.69 6.94
C GLU A 116 9.78 14.70 5.98
N TRP A 117 10.64 15.16 5.07
CA TRP A 117 11.44 14.29 4.21
C TRP A 117 12.23 13.28 5.03
N LYS A 118 12.94 13.75 6.05
CA LYS A 118 13.69 12.88 6.96
C LYS A 118 12.79 11.85 7.66
N LYS A 119 11.64 12.27 8.19
CA LYS A 119 10.67 11.35 8.83
C LYS A 119 10.18 10.28 7.86
N VAL A 120 9.87 10.66 6.63
CA VAL A 120 9.36 9.76 5.60
C VAL A 120 10.42 8.75 5.18
N THR A 121 11.62 9.20 4.78
CA THR A 121 12.68 8.32 4.28
C THR A 121 13.24 7.40 5.38
N GLU A 122 13.47 7.92 6.59
CA GLU A 122 13.86 7.08 7.74
C GLU A 122 12.75 6.10 8.13
N GLY A 123 11.48 6.54 8.09
CA GLY A 123 10.32 5.71 8.36
C GLY A 123 10.21 4.53 7.39
N PHE A 124 10.31 4.81 6.08
CA PHE A 124 10.31 3.75 5.07
C PHE A 124 11.49 2.78 5.25
N ASN A 125 12.72 3.28 5.47
CA ASN A 125 13.87 2.43 5.73
C ASN A 125 13.68 1.50 6.94
N ARG A 126 13.07 2.00 8.03
CA ARG A 126 12.77 1.19 9.22
C ARG A 126 11.70 0.13 8.91
N LEU A 127 10.59 0.50 8.24
CA LEU A 127 9.57 -0.47 7.84
C LEU A 127 10.11 -1.49 6.84
N GLY A 128 10.98 -1.09 5.91
CA GLY A 128 11.62 -1.99 4.96
C GLY A 128 12.46 -3.06 5.66
N LYS A 129 13.22 -2.70 6.71
CA LYS A 129 13.94 -3.67 7.54
C LYS A 129 12.99 -4.66 8.23
N LEU A 130 11.87 -4.16 8.77
CA LEU A 130 10.84 -5.03 9.36
C LEU A 130 10.20 -5.97 8.33
N ALA A 131 10.00 -5.52 7.08
CA ALA A 131 9.53 -6.39 6.00
C ALA A 131 10.55 -7.49 5.69
N ALA A 132 11.84 -7.12 5.61
CA ALA A 132 12.94 -8.02 5.31
C ALA A 132 13.10 -9.15 6.36
N GLU A 133 12.77 -8.92 7.63
CA GLU A 133 12.74 -9.96 8.68
C GLU A 133 11.86 -11.17 8.32
N LYS A 134 10.82 -10.94 7.50
CA LYS A 134 9.93 -11.99 6.98
C LYS A 134 10.25 -12.38 5.53
N GLY A 135 11.37 -11.93 4.97
CA GLY A 135 11.70 -12.14 3.57
C GLY A 135 10.74 -11.44 2.61
N MET A 136 10.11 -10.34 3.05
CA MET A 136 9.23 -9.50 2.24
C MET A 136 9.98 -8.24 1.79
N LYS A 137 9.51 -7.62 0.73
CA LYS A 137 9.98 -6.33 0.22
C LYS A 137 8.94 -5.25 0.49
N LEU A 138 9.40 -4.08 0.95
CA LEU A 138 8.59 -2.86 0.97
C LEU A 138 8.83 -2.09 -0.32
N THR A 139 7.80 -1.48 -0.88
CA THR A 139 7.91 -0.58 -2.04
C THR A 139 7.16 0.70 -1.77
N CYS A 140 7.68 1.82 -2.24
CA CYS A 140 6.96 3.08 -2.22
C CYS A 140 6.04 3.19 -3.45
N HIS A 141 4.76 3.39 -3.20
CA HIS A 141 3.80 3.79 -4.21
C HIS A 141 3.68 5.32 -4.16
N HIS A 142 4.38 6.02 -5.04
CA HIS A 142 4.17 7.45 -5.21
C HIS A 142 2.72 7.73 -5.63
N HIS A 143 2.09 8.76 -5.08
CA HIS A 143 0.67 8.98 -5.32
C HIS A 143 0.30 10.45 -5.51
N MET A 144 -0.66 10.68 -6.40
CA MET A 144 -1.25 12.02 -6.59
C MET A 144 -1.86 12.54 -5.28
N GLY A 145 -1.61 13.82 -5.00
CA GLY A 145 -2.08 14.47 -3.77
C GLY A 145 -1.26 14.18 -2.53
N THR A 146 -0.07 13.60 -2.68
CA THR A 146 0.90 13.36 -1.60
C THR A 146 2.17 14.19 -1.79
N GLY A 147 3.08 14.16 -0.85
CA GLY A 147 4.38 14.81 -0.96
C GLY A 147 5.40 14.05 -1.82
N VAL A 148 5.08 12.81 -2.24
CA VAL A 148 5.87 12.04 -3.22
C VAL A 148 5.00 11.81 -4.46
N GLN A 149 4.96 12.78 -5.37
CA GLN A 149 4.11 12.78 -6.56
C GLN A 149 4.87 13.06 -7.85
N THR A 150 5.77 14.05 -7.84
CA THR A 150 6.52 14.49 -9.02
C THR A 150 7.79 13.68 -9.23
N GLU A 151 8.33 13.71 -10.46
CA GLU A 151 9.59 13.04 -10.80
C GLU A 151 10.72 13.44 -9.82
N ALA A 152 10.89 14.74 -9.56
CA ALA A 152 11.92 15.20 -8.63
C ALA A 152 11.74 14.71 -7.19
N GLU A 153 10.49 14.54 -6.74
CA GLU A 153 10.19 13.98 -5.41
C GLU A 153 10.43 12.48 -5.37
N ILE A 154 10.13 11.77 -6.46
CA ILE A 154 10.42 10.33 -6.60
C ILE A 154 11.94 10.11 -6.60
N ASP A 155 12.69 10.89 -7.39
CA ASP A 155 14.15 10.81 -7.46
C ASP A 155 14.78 11.08 -6.09
N ARG A 156 14.28 12.10 -5.37
CA ARG A 156 14.72 12.39 -4.01
C ARG A 156 14.44 11.24 -3.05
N PHE A 157 13.21 10.71 -3.08
CA PHE A 157 12.84 9.57 -2.24
C PHE A 157 13.77 8.37 -2.48
N MET A 158 14.01 8.03 -3.74
CA MET A 158 14.92 6.94 -4.11
C MET A 158 16.36 7.19 -3.69
N ALA A 159 16.82 8.45 -3.75
CA ALA A 159 18.18 8.81 -3.33
C ALA A 159 18.37 8.78 -1.81
N GLU A 160 17.32 9.06 -1.04
CA GLU A 160 17.37 9.15 0.42
C GLU A 160 16.91 7.87 1.13
N THR A 161 16.44 6.85 0.40
CA THR A 161 16.07 5.54 0.95
C THR A 161 17.12 4.49 0.63
N ASP A 162 17.16 3.42 1.43
CA ASP A 162 18.07 2.30 1.28
C ASP A 162 17.49 1.29 0.26
N PRO A 163 18.10 1.12 -0.94
CA PRO A 163 17.59 0.24 -1.99
C PRO A 163 17.64 -1.26 -1.63
N GLU A 164 18.30 -1.63 -0.54
CA GLU A 164 18.28 -3.02 -0.06
C GLU A 164 16.96 -3.39 0.63
N VAL A 165 16.23 -2.38 1.13
CA VAL A 165 15.02 -2.60 1.95
C VAL A 165 13.76 -1.90 1.42
N VAL A 166 13.90 -0.88 0.55
CA VAL A 166 12.78 -0.11 -0.03
C VAL A 166 12.84 -0.13 -1.55
#